data_84890ef07d81cf27864abda9925555fd
#
_entry.id   84890ef07d81cf27864abda9925555fd
#
_cell.length_a   1.000
_cell.length_b   1.000
_cell.length_c   1.000
_cell.angle_alpha   90.00
_cell.angle_beta   90.00
_cell.angle_gamma   90.00
#
_symmetry.space_group_name_H-M   'P 1'
#
loop_
_entity.id
_entity.type
_entity.pdbx_description
1 polymer ?
#
loop_
_entity_poly.entity_id
_entity_poly.type
_entity_poly.pdbx_seq_one_letter_code
_entity_poly.pdbx_strand_id
1 'polypeptide(L)'
;MPQAHYIKPNRFDTILNNAVGWLARRGISLMGTAELSVRGRTSGEWRAIPVNPLPYDGGPYLISARGHSQWVRNLRAAGGGQLKVGRRTQQFTAVELPDDQKPDLLRTYLERWGWEVGRFFGEVDARSTDEELLAAAHRHPVFRITVTG
;
A
#
# COMPACT_ATOMS: atom_id res chain seq x y z
N MET A 1 -3.61 22.55 -11.38
CA MET A 1 -3.09 21.24 -11.07
C MET A 1 -4.09 20.46 -10.23
N PRO A 2 -4.53 19.31 -10.67
CA PRO A 2 -5.49 18.56 -9.87
C PRO A 2 -4.87 18.10 -8.57
N GLN A 3 -5.65 18.09 -7.53
CA GLN A 3 -5.20 17.55 -6.25
C GLN A 3 -5.03 16.05 -6.37
N ALA A 4 -4.00 15.51 -5.72
CA ALA A 4 -3.82 14.08 -5.62
C ALA A 4 -5.02 13.45 -4.89
N HIS A 5 -5.49 12.34 -5.43
CA HIS A 5 -6.58 11.60 -4.81
C HIS A 5 -6.15 11.05 -3.44
N TYR A 6 -6.94 11.32 -2.42
CA TYR A 6 -6.70 10.78 -1.09
C TYR A 6 -8.01 10.70 -0.31
N ILE A 7 -8.33 9.50 0.16
CA ILE A 7 -9.50 9.25 1.00
C ILE A 7 -9.04 9.18 2.44
N LYS A 8 -9.43 10.17 3.24
CA LYS A 8 -9.05 10.20 4.65
C LYS A 8 -9.70 9.06 5.42
N PRO A 9 -8.98 8.41 6.37
CA PRO A 9 -9.59 7.42 7.23
C PRO A 9 -10.72 8.03 8.06
N ASN A 10 -11.81 7.31 8.17
CA ASN A 10 -12.84 7.68 9.14
C ASN A 10 -12.44 7.15 10.53
N ARG A 11 -13.24 7.47 11.56
CA ARG A 11 -12.91 7.08 12.93
C ARG A 11 -12.80 5.55 13.10
N PHE A 12 -13.69 4.80 12.47
CA PHE A 12 -13.67 3.35 12.53
C PHE A 12 -12.41 2.78 11.86
N ASP A 13 -12.07 3.29 10.69
CA ASP A 13 -10.87 2.86 9.95
C ASP A 13 -9.60 3.13 10.77
N THR A 14 -9.53 4.27 11.43
CA THR A 14 -8.37 4.62 12.27
C THR A 14 -8.23 3.63 13.43
N ILE A 15 -9.31 3.28 14.09
CA ILE A 15 -9.29 2.30 15.19
C ILE A 15 -8.83 0.94 14.69
N LEU A 16 -9.39 0.49 13.57
CA LEU A 16 -9.03 -0.80 12.97
C LEU A 16 -7.56 -0.84 12.55
N ASN A 17 -7.10 0.20 11.87
CA ASN A 17 -5.71 0.29 11.44
C ASN A 17 -4.75 0.32 12.62
N ASN A 18 -5.08 1.01 13.70
CA ASN A 18 -4.26 1.05 14.91
C ASN A 18 -4.16 -0.34 15.56
N ALA A 19 -5.27 -1.08 15.62
CA ALA A 19 -5.26 -2.43 16.17
C ALA A 19 -4.41 -3.38 15.34
N VAL A 20 -4.54 -3.33 14.02
CA VAL A 20 -3.75 -4.15 13.09
C VAL A 20 -2.27 -3.79 13.19
N GLY A 21 -1.94 -2.51 13.23
CA GLY A 21 -0.56 -2.05 13.38
C GLY A 21 0.07 -2.50 14.69
N TRP A 22 -0.71 -2.47 15.79
CA TRP A 22 -0.25 -2.96 17.09
C TRP A 22 0.08 -4.45 17.04
N LEU A 23 -0.76 -5.26 16.40
CA LEU A 23 -0.52 -6.70 16.23
C LEU A 23 0.74 -6.95 15.39
N ALA A 24 0.92 -6.20 14.32
CA ALA A 24 2.11 -6.33 13.46
C ALA A 24 3.39 -6.01 14.23
N ARG A 25 3.38 -4.94 15.04
CA ARG A 25 4.53 -4.57 15.87
C ARG A 25 4.90 -5.64 16.89
N ARG A 26 3.92 -6.41 17.35
CA ARG A 26 4.13 -7.51 18.28
C ARG A 26 4.62 -8.79 17.61
N GLY A 27 4.83 -8.76 16.30
CA GLY A 27 5.27 -9.91 15.55
C GLY A 27 4.14 -10.85 15.18
N ILE A 28 2.90 -10.39 15.24
CA ILE A 28 1.72 -11.17 14.85
C ILE A 28 1.30 -10.71 13.46
N SER A 29 1.31 -11.64 12.50
CA SER A 29 0.88 -11.37 11.13
C SER A 29 -0.53 -11.91 10.93
N LEU A 30 -1.46 -11.01 10.54
CA LEU A 30 -2.85 -11.38 10.23
C LEU A 30 -3.06 -11.24 8.73
N MET A 31 -3.42 -12.37 8.06
CA MET A 31 -3.82 -12.38 6.65
C MET A 31 -2.80 -11.70 5.72
N GLY A 32 -1.52 -11.85 6.02
CA GLY A 32 -0.45 -11.27 5.19
C GLY A 32 -0.16 -9.81 5.49
N THR A 33 -0.72 -9.25 6.57
CA THR A 33 -0.45 -7.87 6.97
C THR A 33 0.98 -7.70 7.47
N ALA A 34 1.59 -6.59 7.09
CA ALA A 34 2.92 -6.20 7.52
C ALA A 34 2.89 -4.79 8.10
N GLU A 35 3.92 -4.43 8.85
CA GLU A 35 4.14 -3.05 9.26
C GLU A 35 5.14 -2.41 8.31
N LEU A 36 4.71 -1.34 7.65
CA LEU A 36 5.57 -0.53 6.79
C LEU A 36 6.11 0.64 7.61
N SER A 37 7.42 0.79 7.64
CA SER A 37 8.07 1.94 8.25
C SER A 37 8.84 2.71 7.19
N VAL A 38 8.56 4.01 7.09
CA VAL A 38 9.21 4.92 6.14
C VAL A 38 9.56 6.20 6.87
N ARG A 39 10.69 6.80 6.52
CA ARG A 39 11.06 8.10 7.09
C ARG A 39 10.14 9.20 6.58
N GLY A 40 9.68 10.04 7.48
CA GLY A 40 8.91 11.23 7.12
C GLY A 40 9.77 12.18 6.28
N ARG A 41 9.22 12.64 5.16
CA ARG A 41 9.95 13.50 4.22
C ARG A 41 10.28 14.89 4.78
N THR A 42 9.58 15.30 5.82
CA THR A 42 9.80 16.59 6.47
C THR A 42 10.56 16.44 7.77
N SER A 43 10.10 15.52 8.65
CA SER A 43 10.67 15.36 9.99
C SER A 43 11.91 14.47 10.03
N GLY A 44 12.05 13.55 9.08
CA GLY A 44 13.08 12.51 9.11
C GLY A 44 12.77 11.39 10.12
N GLU A 45 11.68 11.49 10.85
CA GLU A 45 11.29 10.47 11.82
C GLU A 45 10.63 9.27 11.14
N TRP A 46 10.83 8.09 11.70
CA TRP A 46 10.18 6.88 11.23
C TRP A 46 8.68 6.94 11.47
N ARG A 47 7.90 6.62 10.43
CA ARG A 47 6.45 6.52 10.48
C ARG A 47 6.05 5.11 10.11
N ALA A 48 5.28 4.45 10.98
CA ALA A 48 4.86 3.07 10.78
C ALA A 48 3.36 2.99 10.55
N ILE A 49 2.95 2.17 9.57
CA ILE A 49 1.54 1.89 9.27
C ILE A 49 1.37 0.42 8.90
N PRO A 50 0.16 -0.15 9.11
CA PRO A 50 -0.13 -1.48 8.61
C PRO A 50 -0.41 -1.44 7.11
N VAL A 51 0.09 -2.41 6.39
CA VAL A 51 -0.12 -2.57 4.94
C VAL A 51 -0.34 -4.04 4.61
N ASN A 52 -0.90 -4.29 3.43
CA ASN A 52 -1.08 -5.63 2.88
C ASN A 52 -0.22 -5.77 1.63
N PRO A 53 1.05 -6.19 1.76
CA PRO A 53 1.89 -6.39 0.57
C PRO A 53 1.29 -7.46 -0.32
N LEU A 54 1.28 -7.20 -1.63
CA LEU A 54 0.76 -8.14 -2.62
C LEU A 54 1.89 -8.98 -3.19
N PRO A 55 1.92 -10.30 -2.95
CA PRO A 55 2.86 -11.17 -3.65
C PRO A 55 2.41 -11.34 -5.10
N TYR A 56 3.29 -11.06 -6.02
CA TYR A 56 3.06 -11.15 -7.46
C TYR A 56 4.42 -11.24 -8.15
N ASP A 57 4.44 -11.61 -9.43
CA ASP A 57 5.69 -11.71 -10.18
C ASP A 57 6.50 -10.43 -10.10
N GLY A 58 7.77 -10.54 -9.71
CA GLY A 58 8.66 -9.39 -9.56
C GLY A 58 8.45 -8.58 -8.30
N GLY A 59 7.50 -9.00 -7.44
CA GLY A 59 7.19 -8.29 -6.21
C GLY A 59 7.94 -8.81 -5.00
N PRO A 60 7.47 -8.41 -3.80
CA PRO A 60 6.12 -7.92 -3.48
C PRO A 60 5.84 -6.49 -3.91
N TYR A 61 4.57 -6.13 -3.88
CA TYR A 61 4.11 -4.79 -4.25
C TYR A 61 3.33 -4.17 -3.11
N LEU A 62 3.46 -2.85 -2.98
CA LEU A 62 2.63 -2.05 -2.09
C LEU A 62 1.66 -1.23 -2.94
N ILE A 63 0.37 -1.34 -2.64
CA ILE A 63 -0.68 -0.64 -3.38
C ILE A 63 -1.42 0.27 -2.41
N SER A 64 -1.60 1.53 -2.80
CA SER A 64 -2.34 2.49 -1.98
C SER A 64 -3.81 2.51 -2.38
N ALA A 65 -4.66 1.92 -1.55
CA ALA A 65 -6.10 1.97 -1.75
C ALA A 65 -6.65 3.39 -1.55
N ARG A 66 -6.08 4.15 -0.63
CA ARG A 66 -6.53 5.49 -0.27
C ARG A 66 -5.94 6.61 -1.13
N GLY A 67 -5.12 6.28 -2.12
CA GLY A 67 -4.55 7.25 -3.04
C GLY A 67 -3.19 7.79 -2.60
N HIS A 68 -2.96 9.08 -2.81
CA HIS A 68 -1.66 9.73 -2.55
C HIS A 68 -1.53 10.13 -1.08
N SER A 69 -1.49 9.12 -0.21
CA SER A 69 -1.42 9.27 1.24
C SER A 69 -0.03 9.71 1.71
N GLN A 70 0.10 9.95 3.01
CA GLN A 70 1.38 10.37 3.59
C GLN A 70 2.48 9.34 3.38
N TRP A 71 2.17 8.05 3.57
CA TRP A 71 3.19 7.01 3.38
C TRP A 71 3.67 6.92 1.94
N VAL A 72 2.77 7.16 0.97
CA VAL A 72 3.12 7.18 -0.46
C VAL A 72 4.10 8.32 -0.74
N ARG A 73 3.80 9.50 -0.23
CA ARG A 73 4.65 10.68 -0.43
C ARG A 73 6.00 10.52 0.26
N ASN A 74 6.00 9.95 1.44
CA ASN A 74 7.23 9.66 2.17
C ASN A 74 8.07 8.62 1.45
N LEU A 75 7.44 7.57 0.93
CA LEU A 75 8.15 6.51 0.21
C LEU A 75 8.76 7.03 -1.09
N ARG A 76 8.06 7.90 -1.82
CA ARG A 76 8.61 8.55 -3.01
C ARG A 76 9.87 9.33 -2.69
N ALA A 77 9.88 10.06 -1.58
CA ALA A 77 11.03 10.84 -1.16
C ALA A 77 12.18 9.98 -0.66
N ALA A 78 11.87 8.92 0.09
CA ALA A 78 12.89 8.07 0.71
C ALA A 78 13.46 7.00 -0.23
N GLY A 79 12.67 6.51 -1.17
CA GLY A 79 13.08 5.44 -2.09
C GLY A 79 13.13 4.05 -1.46
N GLY A 80 12.77 3.91 -0.20
CA GLY A 80 12.78 2.65 0.51
C GLY A 80 12.38 2.82 1.97
N GLY A 81 12.47 1.72 2.72
CA GLY A 81 12.09 1.70 4.11
C GLY A 81 12.27 0.32 4.72
N GLN A 82 11.42 -0.01 5.68
CA GLN A 82 11.44 -1.30 6.36
C GLN A 82 10.05 -1.93 6.34
N LEU A 83 10.03 -3.26 6.14
CA LEU A 83 8.81 -4.06 6.27
C LEU A 83 9.02 -5.06 7.41
N LYS A 84 8.10 -5.05 8.35
CA LYS A 84 8.08 -6.04 9.43
C LYS A 84 6.93 -7.01 9.20
N VAL A 85 7.25 -8.27 9.00
CA VAL A 85 6.28 -9.37 8.85
C VAL A 85 6.54 -10.35 9.98
N GLY A 86 5.55 -10.53 10.88
CA GLY A 86 5.77 -11.29 12.08
C GLY A 86 6.89 -10.65 12.91
N ARG A 87 7.92 -11.42 13.22
CA ARG A 87 9.08 -10.94 13.99
C ARG A 87 10.25 -10.53 13.11
N ARG A 88 10.09 -10.64 11.80
CA ARG A 88 11.16 -10.38 10.85
C ARG A 88 11.03 -8.97 10.27
N THR A 89 12.07 -8.17 10.41
CA THR A 89 12.17 -6.84 9.81
C THR A 89 13.17 -6.90 8.66
N GLN A 90 12.73 -6.41 7.49
CA GLN A 90 13.55 -6.40 6.28
C GLN A 90 13.63 -4.99 5.74
N GLN A 91 14.82 -4.59 5.30
CA GLN A 91 14.97 -3.34 4.58
C GLN A 91 14.66 -3.56 3.09
N PHE A 92 14.17 -2.53 2.44
CA PHE A 92 13.82 -2.61 1.04
C PHE A 92 14.08 -1.29 0.31
N THR A 93 14.19 -1.40 -1.01
CA THR A 93 14.06 -0.27 -1.92
C THR A 93 12.75 -0.40 -2.68
N ALA A 94 12.22 0.72 -3.16
CA ALA A 94 10.94 0.75 -3.85
C ALA A 94 11.03 1.53 -5.16
N VAL A 95 10.33 1.02 -6.17
CA VAL A 95 10.19 1.67 -7.46
C VAL A 95 8.70 1.85 -7.74
N GLU A 96 8.26 3.09 -7.95
CA GLU A 96 6.88 3.37 -8.29
C GLU A 96 6.61 2.96 -9.74
N LEU A 97 5.51 2.22 -9.97
CA LEU A 97 5.15 1.77 -11.30
C LEU A 97 4.37 2.83 -12.07
N PRO A 98 4.55 2.91 -13.40
CA PRO A 98 3.67 3.72 -14.23
C PRO A 98 2.28 3.10 -14.33
N ASP A 99 1.30 3.93 -14.66
CA ASP A 99 -0.11 3.52 -14.65
C ASP A 99 -0.40 2.35 -15.58
N ASP A 100 0.28 2.26 -16.71
CA ASP A 100 0.05 1.21 -17.71
C ASP A 100 0.50 -0.18 -17.24
N GLN A 101 1.25 -0.27 -16.15
CA GLN A 101 1.67 -1.54 -15.57
C GLN A 101 0.81 -1.98 -14.39
N LYS A 102 -0.24 -1.23 -14.07
CA LYS A 102 -1.03 -1.48 -12.88
C LYS A 102 -2.26 -2.38 -13.03
N PRO A 103 -2.93 -2.49 -14.19
CA PRO A 103 -4.23 -3.18 -14.24
C PRO A 103 -4.27 -4.57 -13.62
N ASP A 104 -3.33 -5.46 -13.99
CA ASP A 104 -3.29 -6.82 -13.43
C ASP A 104 -3.01 -6.83 -11.94
N LEU A 105 -2.15 -5.94 -11.47
CA LEU A 105 -1.82 -5.82 -10.05
C LEU A 105 -3.03 -5.33 -9.25
N LEU A 106 -3.74 -4.34 -9.77
CA LEU A 106 -4.95 -3.83 -9.12
C LEU A 106 -6.04 -4.89 -9.08
N ARG A 107 -6.21 -5.65 -10.17
CA ARG A 107 -7.18 -6.75 -10.20
C ARG A 107 -6.85 -7.80 -9.15
N THR A 108 -5.61 -8.25 -9.11
CA THR A 108 -5.16 -9.27 -8.16
C THR A 108 -5.31 -8.78 -6.72
N TYR A 109 -4.97 -7.53 -6.48
CA TYR A 109 -5.13 -6.91 -5.18
C TYR A 109 -6.60 -6.89 -4.75
N LEU A 110 -7.51 -6.51 -5.67
CA LEU A 110 -8.94 -6.47 -5.40
C LEU A 110 -9.53 -7.87 -5.23
N GLU A 111 -9.04 -8.87 -5.95
CA GLU A 111 -9.45 -10.27 -5.74
C GLU A 111 -9.14 -10.74 -4.32
N ARG A 112 -7.96 -10.36 -3.82
CA ARG A 112 -7.48 -10.81 -2.51
C ARG A 112 -8.02 -9.97 -1.37
N TRP A 113 -8.07 -8.64 -1.54
CA TRP A 113 -8.35 -7.69 -0.46
C TRP A 113 -9.59 -6.83 -0.70
N GLY A 114 -10.35 -7.06 -1.77
CA GLY A 114 -11.49 -6.24 -2.13
C GLY A 114 -12.56 -6.15 -1.02
N TRP A 115 -12.71 -7.18 -0.22
CA TRP A 115 -13.61 -7.18 0.93
C TRP A 115 -13.22 -6.13 1.98
N GLU A 116 -11.96 -5.76 2.04
CA GLU A 116 -11.41 -4.77 2.98
C GLU A 116 -11.27 -3.39 2.35
N VAL A 117 -10.76 -3.33 1.11
CA VAL A 117 -10.36 -2.05 0.49
C VAL A 117 -11.25 -1.63 -0.68
N GLY A 118 -12.19 -2.47 -1.11
CA GLY A 118 -12.99 -2.20 -2.32
C GLY A 118 -13.70 -0.86 -2.31
N ARG A 119 -14.15 -0.40 -1.14
CA ARG A 119 -14.82 0.90 -1.00
C ARG A 119 -13.95 2.09 -1.41
N PHE A 120 -12.64 1.93 -1.42
CA PHE A 120 -11.71 3.00 -1.80
C PHE A 120 -11.44 3.03 -3.30
N PHE A 121 -11.90 2.03 -4.05
CA PHE A 121 -11.68 1.92 -5.49
C PHE A 121 -12.84 2.46 -6.32
N GLY A 122 -13.87 2.99 -5.68
CA GLY A 122 -15.00 3.59 -6.37
C GLY A 122 -15.77 2.58 -7.20
N GLU A 123 -15.86 2.83 -8.53
CA GLU A 123 -16.65 2.01 -9.43
C GLU A 123 -15.93 0.77 -9.96
N VAL A 124 -14.61 0.66 -9.72
CA VAL A 124 -13.85 -0.51 -10.21
C VAL A 124 -13.75 -1.57 -9.14
N ASP A 125 -13.71 -2.82 -9.58
CA ASP A 125 -13.56 -4.01 -8.75
C ASP A 125 -12.73 -5.06 -9.51
N ALA A 126 -12.61 -6.25 -8.93
CA ALA A 126 -11.83 -7.34 -9.54
C ALA A 126 -12.40 -7.81 -10.88
N ARG A 127 -13.65 -7.49 -11.19
CA ARG A 127 -14.32 -7.88 -12.44
C ARG A 127 -14.23 -6.79 -13.50
N SER A 128 -13.72 -5.62 -13.17
CA SER A 128 -13.56 -4.52 -14.12
C SER A 128 -12.62 -4.89 -15.26
N THR A 129 -12.82 -4.28 -16.42
CA THR A 129 -11.95 -4.50 -17.56
C THR A 129 -10.59 -3.87 -17.34
N ASP A 130 -9.58 -4.28 -18.11
CA ASP A 130 -8.25 -3.66 -18.07
C ASP A 130 -8.34 -2.16 -18.33
N GLU A 131 -9.21 -1.73 -19.27
CA GLU A 131 -9.40 -0.32 -19.58
C GLU A 131 -9.96 0.46 -18.39
N GLU A 132 -10.93 -0.13 -17.69
CA GLU A 132 -11.51 0.48 -16.49
C GLU A 132 -10.49 0.61 -15.36
N LEU A 133 -9.69 -0.45 -15.15
CA LEU A 133 -8.63 -0.44 -14.14
C LEU A 133 -7.53 0.55 -14.53
N LEU A 134 -7.18 0.63 -15.80
CA LEU A 134 -6.19 1.60 -16.28
C LEU A 134 -6.67 3.04 -16.04
N ALA A 135 -7.94 3.30 -16.29
CA ALA A 135 -8.51 4.64 -16.06
C ALA A 135 -8.49 5.04 -14.58
N ALA A 136 -8.59 4.08 -13.67
CA ALA A 136 -8.53 4.31 -12.23
C ALA A 136 -7.10 4.29 -11.67
N ALA A 137 -6.12 3.84 -12.43
CA ALA A 137 -4.76 3.54 -11.94
C ALA A 137 -4.07 4.75 -11.32
N HIS A 138 -4.29 5.96 -11.86
CA HIS A 138 -3.67 7.18 -11.34
C HIS A 138 -4.07 7.50 -9.90
N ARG A 139 -5.17 6.93 -9.41
CA ARG A 139 -5.67 7.12 -8.05
C ARG A 139 -5.03 6.18 -7.04
N HIS A 140 -4.34 5.16 -7.53
CA HIS A 140 -3.80 4.10 -6.67
C HIS A 140 -2.33 3.86 -6.96
N PRO A 141 -1.44 4.63 -6.32
CA PRO A 141 0.00 4.40 -6.45
C PRO A 141 0.40 2.97 -6.11
N VAL A 142 1.32 2.43 -6.88
CA VAL A 142 1.84 1.07 -6.72
C VAL A 142 3.37 1.12 -6.72
N PHE A 143 3.97 0.45 -5.74
CA PHE A 143 5.42 0.35 -5.63
C PHE A 143 5.85 -1.11 -5.69
N ARG A 144 6.83 -1.40 -6.53
CA ARG A 144 7.51 -2.69 -6.49
C ARG A 144 8.60 -2.63 -5.43
N ILE A 145 8.63 -3.65 -4.58
CA ILE A 145 9.54 -3.72 -3.44
C ILE A 145 10.65 -4.71 -3.73
N THR A 146 11.88 -4.30 -3.45
CA THR A 146 13.05 -5.18 -3.52
C THR A 146 13.67 -5.23 -2.14
N VAL A 147 13.65 -6.40 -1.52
CA VAL A 147 14.23 -6.60 -0.19
C VAL A 147 15.75 -6.57 -0.31
N THR A 148 16.42 -5.79 0.52
CA THR A 148 17.87 -5.58 0.46
C THR A 148 18.63 -6.09 1.69
N GLY A 149 17.93 -6.48 2.73
CA GLY A 149 18.63 -6.97 3.92
C GLY A 149 17.77 -7.70 4.92
#